data_99025a49737ef6768a54166b4db3a367
#
_entry.id   99025a49737ef6768a54166b4db3a367
#
_cell.length_a   1.000
_cell.length_b   1.000
_cell.length_c   1.000
_cell.angle_alpha   90.00
_cell.angle_beta   90.00
_cell.angle_gamma   90.00
#
_symmetry.space_group_name_H-M   'P 1'
#
loop_
_entity.id
_entity.type
_entity.pdbx_description
1 polymer ?
#
loop_
_entity_poly.entity_id
_entity_poly.type
_entity_poly.pdbx_seq_one_letter_code
_entity_poly.pdbx_strand_id
1 'polypeptide(L)'
;ANSLWTDSSWNWNNWNLNSIVSGDQTIDSPTNNFATLDANLTAWSITLSEGNTKSITSANTTATWGTRGVSSGKWYFEVDVVDFVSGWWTSIWLWTNNQLDSTAINDSLVISTYNGNKYEDGSGAGYGSSFNDGDIIMVAFDVDANKAWFGKNGTWFASWNPSSGTNDTGYSLPASPVKSLLYRGWSYNETHVHNFWQDSSFAWNKTTWSANASDSNGIGDFYY
;
A
#
# COMPACT_ATOMS: atom_id res chain seq x y z
N ALA A 1 7.36 3.33 26.66
CA ALA A 1 6.74 4.23 25.68
C ALA A 1 6.39 5.53 26.41
N ASN A 2 7.03 6.64 26.02
CA ASN A 2 6.59 7.94 26.51
C ASN A 2 5.23 8.21 25.85
N SER A 3 4.21 8.39 26.69
CA SER A 3 2.91 8.80 26.16
C SER A 3 3.08 10.21 25.57
N LEU A 4 2.91 10.35 24.28
CA LEU A 4 2.97 11.64 23.56
C LEU A 4 1.95 12.68 24.08
N TRP A 5 1.11 12.26 25.00
CA TRP A 5 0.00 13.02 25.56
C TRP A 5 0.28 13.57 26.95
N THR A 6 1.46 13.25 27.50
CA THR A 6 1.86 13.71 28.83
C THR A 6 2.70 14.96 28.69
N ASP A 7 2.25 16.06 29.31
CA ASP A 7 3.04 17.25 29.41
C ASP A 7 4.28 17.01 30.31
N SER A 8 5.46 17.09 29.72
CA SER A 8 6.72 16.96 30.43
C SER A 8 7.20 18.28 31.07
N SER A 9 6.44 19.34 30.93
CA SER A 9 6.82 20.68 31.42
C SER A 9 6.54 20.92 32.91
N TRP A 10 6.07 19.91 33.66
CA TRP A 10 5.64 20.01 35.05
C TRP A 10 4.38 20.85 35.31
N ASN A 11 3.74 21.37 34.24
CA ASN A 11 2.53 22.19 34.36
C ASN A 11 1.23 21.38 34.29
N TRP A 12 1.32 20.05 34.15
CA TRP A 12 0.21 19.12 34.12
C TRP A 12 -0.83 19.40 33.00
N ASN A 13 -0.43 20.03 31.93
CA ASN A 13 -1.28 20.34 30.77
C ASN A 13 -1.41 19.12 29.83
N ASN A 14 -1.80 17.98 30.39
CA ASN A 14 -2.01 16.78 29.62
C ASN A 14 -3.20 16.96 28.67
N TRP A 15 -3.06 16.39 27.46
CA TRP A 15 -4.15 16.37 26.50
C TRP A 15 -5.20 15.30 26.87
N ASN A 16 -6.47 15.65 26.75
CA ASN A 16 -7.54 14.66 26.81
C ASN A 16 -7.68 13.96 25.46
N LEU A 17 -7.50 12.66 25.44
CA LEU A 17 -7.65 11.85 24.25
C LEU A 17 -9.14 11.57 24.00
N ASN A 18 -9.66 12.06 22.88
CA ASN A 18 -10.98 11.68 22.40
C ASN A 18 -10.80 10.83 21.14
N SER A 19 -11.01 9.53 21.26
CA SER A 19 -10.95 8.57 20.14
C SER A 19 -9.61 8.50 19.38
N ILE A 20 -8.51 8.92 20.01
CA ILE A 20 -7.16 8.78 19.47
C ILE A 20 -6.48 7.61 20.18
N VAL A 21 -5.96 6.68 19.41
CA VAL A 21 -5.22 5.50 19.88
C VAL A 21 -3.75 5.56 19.42
N SER A 22 -2.92 4.70 19.98
CA SER A 22 -1.48 4.69 19.63
C SER A 22 -1.22 4.42 18.15
N GLY A 23 -2.08 3.70 17.47
CA GLY A 23 -2.00 3.44 16.04
C GLY A 23 -2.29 4.67 15.15
N ASP A 24 -2.89 5.72 15.70
CA ASP A 24 -3.10 6.98 14.98
C ASP A 24 -1.84 7.86 14.96
N GLN A 25 -0.78 7.43 15.65
CA GLN A 25 0.50 8.12 15.59
C GLN A 25 1.20 7.82 14.28
N THR A 26 1.54 8.85 13.54
CA THR A 26 2.36 8.75 12.34
C THR A 26 3.75 9.32 12.63
N ILE A 27 4.75 8.86 11.90
CA ILE A 27 6.11 9.39 11.95
C ILE A 27 6.32 10.53 10.96
N ASP A 28 5.23 11.02 10.36
CA ASP A 28 5.27 12.15 9.45
C ASP A 28 5.81 13.41 10.13
N SER A 29 6.65 14.10 9.43
CA SER A 29 7.18 15.41 9.80
C SER A 29 7.19 16.33 8.56
N PRO A 30 7.38 17.63 8.72
CA PRO A 30 7.50 18.53 7.57
C PRO A 30 8.60 18.15 6.57
N THR A 31 9.61 17.41 7.02
CA THR A 31 10.73 16.93 6.21
C THR A 31 10.56 15.48 5.74
N ASN A 32 9.76 14.69 6.45
CA ASN A 32 9.47 13.29 6.14
C ASN A 32 7.96 13.09 6.05
N ASN A 33 7.42 13.24 4.87
CA ASN A 33 6.01 13.14 4.60
C ASN A 33 5.78 11.90 3.72
N PHE A 34 5.26 10.85 4.32
CA PHE A 34 4.98 9.58 3.65
C PHE A 34 3.67 9.65 2.86
N ALA A 35 3.52 8.76 1.88
CA ALA A 35 2.23 8.55 1.25
C ALA A 35 1.27 7.87 2.23
N THR A 36 0.00 8.17 2.09
CA THR A 36 -1.11 7.50 2.79
C THR A 36 -2.23 7.23 1.78
N LEU A 37 -3.28 6.56 2.19
CA LEU A 37 -4.51 6.48 1.41
C LEU A 37 -5.26 7.80 1.50
N ASP A 38 -5.85 8.25 0.39
CA ASP A 38 -6.52 9.55 0.32
C ASP A 38 -8.00 9.43 0.74
N ALA A 39 -8.32 9.98 1.91
CA ALA A 39 -9.68 9.98 2.43
C ALA A 39 -10.67 10.82 1.59
N ASN A 40 -10.17 11.74 0.76
CA ASN A 40 -11.01 12.56 -0.12
C ASN A 40 -11.25 11.90 -1.49
N LEU A 41 -10.44 10.89 -1.83
CA LEU A 41 -10.54 10.13 -3.05
C LEU A 41 -10.86 8.67 -2.71
N THR A 42 -12.02 8.43 -2.12
CA THR A 42 -12.55 7.10 -1.86
C THR A 42 -13.83 6.89 -2.66
N ALA A 43 -13.96 5.74 -3.30
CA ALA A 43 -15.21 5.32 -3.90
C ALA A 43 -15.93 4.37 -2.97
N TRP A 44 -17.16 4.74 -2.62
CA TRP A 44 -18.11 3.94 -1.85
C TRP A 44 -17.61 3.50 -0.45
N SER A 45 -18.13 2.42 0.08
CA SER A 45 -18.03 2.02 1.47
C SER A 45 -16.63 1.51 1.85
N ILE A 46 -15.67 2.40 1.99
CA ILE A 46 -14.35 2.13 2.56
C ILE A 46 -14.18 2.97 3.81
N THR A 47 -13.64 2.38 4.86
CA THR A 47 -13.23 3.07 6.08
C THR A 47 -11.72 3.10 6.16
N LEU A 48 -11.15 4.28 6.38
CA LEU A 48 -9.72 4.45 6.62
C LEU A 48 -9.46 4.71 8.10
N SER A 49 -8.37 4.16 8.60
CA SER A 49 -7.90 4.35 9.98
C SER A 49 -6.36 4.25 10.04
N GLU A 50 -5.79 4.29 11.23
CA GLU A 50 -4.35 4.19 11.47
C GLU A 50 -3.57 5.22 10.62
N GLY A 51 -3.94 6.50 10.74
CA GLY A 51 -3.34 7.56 9.93
C GLY A 51 -3.57 7.41 8.43
N ASN A 52 -4.69 6.81 8.03
CA ASN A 52 -5.03 6.46 6.63
C ASN A 52 -4.07 5.45 5.97
N THR A 53 -3.47 4.57 6.73
CA THR A 53 -2.71 3.43 6.20
C THR A 53 -3.53 2.15 6.16
N LYS A 54 -4.55 2.03 7.00
CA LYS A 54 -5.45 0.88 7.07
C LYS A 54 -6.76 1.15 6.36
N SER A 55 -7.16 0.23 5.51
CA SER A 55 -8.43 0.26 4.78
C SER A 55 -9.29 -0.94 5.14
N ILE A 56 -10.58 -0.69 5.40
CA ILE A 56 -11.60 -1.73 5.58
C ILE A 56 -12.67 -1.49 4.52
N THR A 57 -12.90 -2.48 3.69
CA THR A 57 -13.94 -2.45 2.65
C THR A 57 -15.22 -3.06 3.20
N SER A 58 -16.39 -2.51 2.86
CA SER A 58 -17.68 -3.02 3.32
C SER A 58 -18.70 -3.24 2.20
N ALA A 59 -18.30 -3.06 0.94
CA ALA A 59 -19.17 -3.25 -0.22
C ALA A 59 -18.42 -3.78 -1.44
N ASN A 60 -19.17 -4.26 -2.42
CA ASN A 60 -18.68 -4.97 -3.61
C ASN A 60 -17.73 -4.18 -4.52
N THR A 61 -17.73 -2.88 -4.46
CA THR A 61 -16.84 -2.06 -5.29
C THR A 61 -16.35 -0.91 -4.47
N THR A 62 -15.09 -0.96 -4.08
CA THR A 62 -14.43 0.09 -3.31
C THR A 62 -13.11 0.43 -3.94
N ALA A 63 -12.72 1.66 -3.87
CA ALA A 63 -11.41 2.10 -4.32
C ALA A 63 -10.92 3.26 -3.44
N THR A 64 -9.63 3.29 -3.20
CA THR A 64 -8.96 4.45 -2.62
C THR A 64 -7.60 4.62 -3.29
N TRP A 65 -7.15 5.85 -3.36
CA TRP A 65 -5.88 6.20 -3.98
C TRP A 65 -4.82 6.48 -2.94
N GLY A 66 -3.58 6.30 -3.31
CA GLY A 66 -2.48 6.89 -2.56
C GLY A 66 -2.47 8.41 -2.73
N THR A 67 -2.07 9.11 -1.70
CA THR A 67 -1.97 10.60 -1.71
C THR A 67 -0.88 11.12 -2.63
N ARG A 68 0.06 10.24 -3.05
CA ARG A 68 1.20 10.63 -3.90
C ARG A 68 1.15 9.96 -5.26
N GLY A 69 1.24 10.76 -6.30
CA GLY A 69 1.61 10.33 -7.65
C GLY A 69 3.09 10.61 -7.91
N VAL A 70 3.74 9.76 -8.70
CA VAL A 70 5.16 9.90 -9.04
C VAL A 70 5.36 9.88 -10.56
N SER A 71 6.31 10.64 -11.06
CA SER A 71 6.59 10.79 -12.49
C SER A 71 8.00 10.40 -12.89
N SER A 72 8.85 9.99 -11.95
CA SER A 72 10.20 9.51 -12.19
C SER A 72 10.71 8.71 -10.99
N GLY A 73 11.81 7.98 -11.16
CA GLY A 73 12.52 7.26 -10.09
C GLY A 73 11.98 5.87 -9.80
N LYS A 74 12.59 5.26 -8.79
CA LYS A 74 12.29 3.90 -8.32
C LYS A 74 11.53 3.97 -7.00
N TRP A 75 10.48 3.18 -6.91
CA TRP A 75 9.56 3.21 -5.78
C TRP A 75 9.24 1.80 -5.31
N TYR A 76 8.95 1.70 -4.01
CA TYR A 76 8.56 0.45 -3.37
C TYR A 76 7.53 0.73 -2.29
N PHE A 77 6.60 -0.19 -2.12
CA PHE A 77 5.67 -0.22 -0.98
C PHE A 77 5.20 -1.64 -0.71
N GLU A 78 4.63 -1.83 0.46
CA GLU A 78 4.11 -3.10 0.93
C GLU A 78 2.65 -2.98 1.36
N VAL A 79 1.91 -4.09 1.26
CA VAL A 79 0.53 -4.18 1.75
C VAL A 79 0.35 -5.48 2.52
N ASP A 80 0.00 -5.38 3.80
CA ASP A 80 -0.41 -6.53 4.61
C ASP A 80 -1.88 -6.88 4.32
N VAL A 81 -2.11 -8.12 3.97
CA VAL A 81 -3.45 -8.71 3.81
C VAL A 81 -3.91 -9.20 5.18
N VAL A 82 -4.59 -8.34 5.93
CA VAL A 82 -4.99 -8.65 7.32
C VAL A 82 -6.19 -9.58 7.37
N ASP A 83 -7.18 -9.34 6.52
CA ASP A 83 -8.41 -10.13 6.41
C ASP A 83 -8.82 -10.19 4.95
N PHE A 84 -8.85 -11.39 4.41
CA PHE A 84 -9.11 -11.67 3.00
C PHE A 84 -10.33 -12.57 2.85
N VAL A 85 -11.29 -12.15 2.07
CA VAL A 85 -12.48 -12.95 1.77
C VAL A 85 -12.28 -13.71 0.47
N SER A 86 -12.03 -15.00 0.57
CA SER A 86 -11.83 -15.89 -0.57
C SER A 86 -13.00 -15.85 -1.55
N GLY A 87 -12.67 -15.68 -2.83
CA GLY A 87 -13.63 -15.84 -3.93
C GLY A 87 -13.98 -14.56 -4.70
N TRP A 88 -13.43 -13.40 -4.32
CA TRP A 88 -13.68 -12.11 -4.96
C TRP A 88 -12.40 -11.32 -5.24
N TRP A 89 -12.44 -10.38 -6.17
CA TRP A 89 -11.24 -9.80 -6.79
C TRP A 89 -10.75 -8.57 -6.05
N THR A 90 -10.02 -8.74 -4.99
CA THR A 90 -9.18 -7.67 -4.47
C THR A 90 -7.90 -7.59 -5.28
N SER A 91 -7.42 -6.38 -5.47
CA SER A 91 -6.22 -6.15 -6.28
C SER A 91 -5.51 -4.87 -5.89
N ILE A 92 -4.21 -4.88 -6.01
CA ILE A 92 -3.36 -3.71 -5.86
C ILE A 92 -3.02 -3.20 -7.26
N TRP A 93 -3.19 -1.91 -7.46
CA TRP A 93 -3.10 -1.25 -8.77
C TRP A 93 -2.03 -0.17 -8.78
N LEU A 94 -1.35 -0.05 -9.91
CA LEU A 94 -0.64 1.15 -10.33
C LEU A 94 -1.47 1.80 -11.45
N TRP A 95 -1.83 3.07 -11.32
CA TRP A 95 -2.74 3.74 -12.24
C TRP A 95 -2.40 5.22 -12.43
N THR A 96 -2.78 5.80 -13.57
CA THR A 96 -2.52 7.21 -13.90
C THR A 96 -3.69 8.14 -13.66
N ASN A 97 -4.91 7.63 -13.56
CA ASN A 97 -6.10 8.46 -13.62
C ASN A 97 -6.66 8.74 -12.23
N ASN A 98 -6.96 10.01 -11.94
CA ASN A 98 -7.62 10.45 -10.70
C ASN A 98 -9.15 10.35 -10.78
N GLN A 99 -9.72 9.67 -11.78
CA GLN A 99 -11.17 9.52 -11.90
C GLN A 99 -11.65 8.27 -11.19
N LEU A 100 -12.72 8.43 -10.43
CA LEU A 100 -13.48 7.38 -9.76
C LEU A 100 -14.32 6.53 -10.76
N ASP A 101 -13.90 6.40 -11.99
CA ASP A 101 -14.63 5.58 -12.95
C ASP A 101 -14.31 4.11 -12.73
N SER A 102 -15.28 3.39 -12.21
CA SER A 102 -15.19 1.96 -11.91
C SER A 102 -15.09 1.08 -13.15
N THR A 103 -15.30 1.64 -14.33
CA THR A 103 -15.37 0.89 -15.60
C THR A 103 -14.11 1.02 -16.45
N ALA A 104 -13.32 2.06 -16.25
CA ALA A 104 -12.08 2.27 -17.00
C ALA A 104 -10.91 1.51 -16.34
N ILE A 105 -10.66 0.31 -16.81
CA ILE A 105 -9.49 -0.50 -16.45
C ILE A 105 -8.27 -0.20 -17.33
N ASN A 106 -8.39 0.76 -18.22
CA ASN A 106 -7.33 1.19 -19.13
C ASN A 106 -6.28 2.02 -18.35
N ASP A 107 -5.04 2.00 -18.79
CA ASP A 107 -3.90 2.62 -18.14
C ASP A 107 -3.66 2.11 -16.71
N SER A 108 -3.78 0.80 -16.51
CA SER A 108 -3.55 0.17 -15.20
C SER A 108 -2.64 -1.04 -15.29
N LEU A 109 -1.81 -1.19 -14.27
CA LEU A 109 -1.07 -2.42 -13.99
C LEU A 109 -1.48 -2.96 -12.62
N VAL A 110 -1.90 -4.21 -12.57
CA VAL A 110 -2.60 -4.79 -11.43
C VAL A 110 -1.99 -6.12 -11.02
N ILE A 111 -1.95 -6.38 -9.71
CA ILE A 111 -1.81 -7.74 -9.16
C ILE A 111 -3.11 -8.11 -8.44
N SER A 112 -3.69 -9.24 -8.81
CA SER A 112 -4.86 -9.80 -8.15
C SER A 112 -4.47 -10.60 -6.91
N THR A 113 -5.07 -10.31 -5.78
CA THR A 113 -4.84 -11.08 -4.55
C THR A 113 -5.49 -12.46 -4.61
N TYR A 114 -6.58 -12.60 -5.36
CA TYR A 114 -7.33 -13.84 -5.47
C TYR A 114 -6.54 -14.99 -6.11
N ASN A 115 -5.82 -14.73 -7.19
CA ASN A 115 -5.15 -15.77 -7.98
C ASN A 115 -3.68 -15.48 -8.31
N GLY A 116 -3.16 -14.33 -7.90
CA GLY A 116 -1.79 -13.90 -8.21
C GLY A 116 -1.55 -13.57 -9.69
N ASN A 117 -2.60 -13.41 -10.47
CA ASN A 117 -2.47 -12.99 -11.85
C ASN A 117 -2.14 -11.49 -11.94
N LYS A 118 -1.33 -11.13 -12.91
CA LYS A 118 -1.14 -9.73 -13.31
C LYS A 118 -2.10 -9.35 -14.42
N TYR A 119 -2.49 -8.08 -14.46
CA TYR A 119 -3.35 -7.52 -15.51
C TYR A 119 -2.77 -6.19 -15.98
N GLU A 120 -2.82 -5.96 -17.29
CA GLU A 120 -2.58 -4.69 -17.95
C GLU A 120 -3.82 -4.36 -18.77
N ASP A 121 -4.43 -3.22 -18.55
CA ASP A 121 -5.64 -2.76 -19.27
C ASP A 121 -6.74 -3.84 -19.34
N GLY A 122 -6.90 -4.58 -18.26
CA GLY A 122 -7.88 -5.66 -18.16
C GLY A 122 -7.49 -7.00 -18.78
N SER A 123 -6.38 -7.07 -19.49
CA SER A 123 -5.83 -8.33 -20.02
C SER A 123 -4.97 -9.02 -18.98
N GLY A 124 -5.35 -10.23 -18.58
CA GLY A 124 -4.70 -10.96 -17.48
C GLY A 124 -3.82 -12.11 -17.94
N ALA A 125 -2.75 -12.38 -17.19
CA ALA A 125 -1.89 -13.54 -17.36
C ALA A 125 -1.44 -14.09 -16.00
N GLY A 126 -1.14 -15.40 -15.95
CA GLY A 126 -0.54 -16.03 -14.78
C GLY A 126 0.80 -15.38 -14.44
N TYR A 127 1.04 -15.15 -13.14
CA TYR A 127 2.23 -14.44 -12.72
C TYR A 127 2.81 -14.94 -11.39
N GLY A 128 1.99 -15.00 -10.36
CA GLY A 128 2.37 -15.42 -9.02
C GLY A 128 1.38 -16.44 -8.45
N SER A 129 1.25 -16.42 -7.14
CA SER A 129 0.28 -17.21 -6.39
C SER A 129 -0.74 -16.31 -5.70
N SER A 130 -1.89 -16.87 -5.34
CA SER A 130 -2.89 -16.20 -4.50
C SER A 130 -2.31 -15.73 -3.16
N PHE A 131 -2.93 -14.72 -2.58
CA PHE A 131 -2.62 -14.24 -1.25
C PHE A 131 -3.68 -14.73 -0.25
N ASN A 132 -3.29 -14.80 1.00
CA ASN A 132 -4.13 -15.20 2.14
C ASN A 132 -3.91 -14.23 3.30
N ASP A 133 -4.71 -14.37 4.35
CA ASP A 133 -4.53 -13.62 5.59
C ASP A 133 -3.10 -13.73 6.10
N GLY A 134 -2.53 -12.60 6.44
CA GLY A 134 -1.17 -12.48 6.94
C GLY A 134 -0.08 -12.45 5.86
N ASP A 135 -0.41 -12.59 4.59
CA ASP A 135 0.57 -12.41 3.51
C ASP A 135 0.86 -10.92 3.27
N ILE A 136 2.10 -10.63 2.91
CA ILE A 136 2.52 -9.29 2.52
C ILE A 136 2.73 -9.24 1.01
N ILE A 137 2.01 -8.33 0.37
CA ILE A 137 2.18 -8.00 -1.04
C ILE A 137 3.32 -7.00 -1.15
N MET A 138 4.28 -7.27 -2.02
CA MET A 138 5.40 -6.39 -2.32
C MET A 138 5.22 -5.81 -3.72
N VAL A 139 5.36 -4.49 -3.84
CA VAL A 139 5.23 -3.78 -5.10
C VAL A 139 6.45 -2.89 -5.32
N ALA A 140 7.21 -3.15 -6.37
CA ALA A 140 8.30 -2.30 -6.82
C ALA A 140 8.05 -1.83 -8.24
N PHE A 141 8.42 -0.59 -8.55
CA PHE A 141 8.33 -0.08 -9.90
C PHE A 141 9.39 0.99 -10.17
N ASP A 142 9.82 1.05 -11.42
CA ASP A 142 10.81 1.99 -11.95
C ASP A 142 10.13 2.78 -13.07
N VAL A 143 9.79 4.03 -12.79
CA VAL A 143 9.06 4.88 -13.74
C VAL A 143 9.93 5.22 -14.94
N ASP A 144 11.23 5.44 -14.72
CA ASP A 144 12.16 5.83 -15.77
C ASP A 144 12.43 4.67 -16.73
N ALA A 145 12.47 3.43 -16.21
CA ALA A 145 12.64 2.23 -17.01
C ALA A 145 11.33 1.63 -17.53
N ASN A 146 10.18 2.15 -17.11
CA ASN A 146 8.83 1.63 -17.42
C ASN A 146 8.66 0.15 -17.02
N LYS A 147 9.02 -0.18 -15.78
CA LYS A 147 9.03 -1.55 -15.25
C LYS A 147 8.34 -1.66 -13.91
N ALA A 148 7.71 -2.81 -13.64
CA ALA A 148 7.19 -3.14 -12.33
C ALA A 148 7.41 -4.61 -11.96
N TRP A 149 7.42 -4.88 -10.67
CA TRP A 149 7.59 -6.19 -10.06
C TRP A 149 6.60 -6.34 -8.90
N PHE A 150 6.02 -7.52 -8.81
CA PHE A 150 5.21 -7.91 -7.65
C PHE A 150 5.86 -9.10 -6.96
N GLY A 151 5.67 -9.18 -5.67
CA GLY A 151 6.17 -10.26 -4.83
C GLY A 151 5.26 -10.57 -3.66
N LYS A 152 5.61 -11.60 -2.93
CA LYS A 152 4.89 -12.09 -1.78
C LYS A 152 5.87 -12.55 -0.70
N ASN A 153 5.72 -12.09 0.52
CA ASN A 153 6.46 -12.56 1.69
C ASN A 153 7.98 -12.63 1.47
N GLY A 154 8.58 -11.53 1.02
CA GLY A 154 10.02 -11.45 0.78
C GLY A 154 10.51 -12.10 -0.50
N THR A 155 9.62 -12.67 -1.31
CA THR A 155 10.00 -13.35 -2.56
C THR A 155 9.32 -12.70 -3.75
N TRP A 156 10.12 -12.25 -4.72
CA TRP A 156 9.60 -11.73 -5.99
C TRP A 156 9.08 -12.85 -6.86
N PHE A 157 7.93 -12.65 -7.48
CA PHE A 157 7.35 -13.62 -8.40
C PHE A 157 8.24 -13.83 -9.63
N ALA A 158 8.13 -15.00 -10.24
CA ALA A 158 8.87 -15.39 -11.46
C ALA A 158 10.40 -15.31 -11.34
N SER A 159 10.98 -15.39 -10.14
CA SER A 159 12.41 -15.28 -9.87
C SER A 159 13.04 -13.95 -10.34
N TRP A 160 12.30 -12.88 -10.23
CA TRP A 160 12.68 -11.54 -10.68
C TRP A 160 13.39 -10.74 -9.61
N ASN A 161 14.12 -9.71 -10.03
CA ASN A 161 14.90 -8.90 -9.11
C ASN A 161 14.82 -7.42 -9.47
N PRO A 162 14.02 -6.63 -8.74
CA PRO A 162 13.91 -5.19 -8.94
C PRO A 162 15.24 -4.45 -8.78
N SER A 163 16.11 -4.91 -7.86
CA SER A 163 17.40 -4.26 -7.63
C SER A 163 18.32 -4.30 -8.84
N SER A 164 18.32 -5.40 -9.58
CA SER A 164 19.09 -5.55 -10.82
C SER A 164 18.35 -5.01 -12.04
N GLY A 165 17.07 -4.70 -11.93
CA GLY A 165 16.21 -4.30 -13.04
C GLY A 165 15.97 -5.42 -14.07
N THR A 166 16.33 -6.67 -13.71
CA THR A 166 16.15 -7.83 -14.60
C THR A 166 14.77 -8.40 -14.46
N ASN A 167 14.25 -8.83 -15.59
CA ASN A 167 12.89 -9.35 -15.72
C ASN A 167 11.89 -8.47 -14.97
N ASP A 168 10.75 -8.24 -15.49
CA ASP A 168 9.70 -7.44 -14.86
C ASP A 168 8.34 -8.11 -15.15
N THR A 169 7.27 -7.43 -14.90
CA THR A 169 5.95 -7.95 -15.24
C THR A 169 5.81 -8.24 -16.74
N GLY A 170 6.68 -7.71 -17.60
CA GLY A 170 6.53 -7.72 -19.04
C GLY A 170 5.37 -6.84 -19.51
N TYR A 171 4.80 -6.05 -18.60
CA TYR A 171 3.73 -5.10 -18.84
C TYR A 171 4.22 -3.69 -18.59
N SER A 172 3.71 -2.75 -19.34
CA SER A 172 4.05 -1.34 -19.19
C SER A 172 3.43 -0.77 -17.92
N LEU A 173 4.11 0.17 -17.31
CA LEU A 173 3.48 1.05 -16.34
C LEU A 173 2.43 1.91 -17.07
N PRO A 174 1.40 2.32 -16.37
CA PRO A 174 0.44 3.29 -16.90
C PRO A 174 1.14 4.54 -17.41
N ALA A 175 0.55 5.21 -18.40
CA ALA A 175 1.16 6.39 -19.04
C ALA A 175 1.47 7.52 -18.05
N SER A 176 2.57 8.24 -18.31
CA SER A 176 3.01 9.39 -17.51
C SER A 176 1.99 10.56 -17.64
N PRO A 177 1.85 11.50 -16.66
CA PRO A 177 2.82 11.71 -15.59
C PRO A 177 2.47 11.10 -14.23
N VAL A 178 1.30 10.56 -13.98
CA VAL A 178 0.90 10.23 -12.60
C VAL A 178 0.85 8.73 -12.40
N LYS A 179 1.49 8.27 -11.34
CA LYS A 179 1.42 6.89 -10.88
C LYS A 179 0.79 6.87 -9.50
N SER A 180 -0.52 6.93 -9.47
CA SER A 180 -1.27 6.80 -8.23
C SER A 180 -1.31 5.35 -7.79
N LEU A 181 -1.10 5.14 -6.52
CA LEU A 181 -1.28 3.85 -5.89
C LEU A 181 -2.77 3.69 -5.61
N LEU A 182 -3.38 2.67 -6.17
CA LEU A 182 -4.80 2.41 -6.02
C LEU A 182 -4.99 1.05 -5.39
N TYR A 183 -5.83 1.03 -4.38
CA TYR A 183 -6.43 -0.20 -3.89
C TYR A 183 -7.87 -0.29 -4.39
N ARG A 184 -8.24 -1.41 -5.00
CA ARG A 184 -9.60 -1.69 -5.44
C ARG A 184 -10.00 -3.09 -5.01
N GLY A 185 -11.06 -3.18 -4.22
CA GLY A 185 -11.62 -4.44 -3.80
C GLY A 185 -13.01 -4.68 -4.42
N TRP A 186 -13.28 -5.93 -4.72
CA TRP A 186 -14.63 -6.44 -5.07
C TRP A 186 -15.07 -7.39 -3.97
N SER A 187 -14.95 -7.00 -2.74
CA SER A 187 -15.18 -7.90 -1.63
C SER A 187 -15.84 -7.21 -0.45
N TYR A 188 -16.51 -7.99 0.35
CA TYR A 188 -17.08 -7.55 1.62
C TYR A 188 -16.06 -7.74 2.74
N ASN A 189 -15.86 -6.69 3.53
CA ASN A 189 -15.14 -6.73 4.80
C ASN A 189 -13.67 -7.17 4.74
N GLU A 190 -12.97 -6.86 3.66
CA GLU A 190 -11.53 -7.06 3.62
C GLU A 190 -10.77 -5.94 4.33
N THR A 191 -9.69 -6.31 5.00
CA THR A 191 -8.83 -5.38 5.72
C THR A 191 -7.41 -5.46 5.19
N HIS A 192 -6.86 -4.31 4.82
CA HIS A 192 -5.48 -4.18 4.36
C HIS A 192 -4.78 -3.04 5.07
N VAL A 193 -3.48 -3.20 5.34
CA VAL A 193 -2.64 -2.15 5.88
C VAL A 193 -1.49 -1.89 4.92
N HIS A 194 -1.30 -0.62 4.55
CA HIS A 194 -0.31 -0.17 3.60
C HIS A 194 0.90 0.40 4.32
N ASN A 195 2.08 -0.01 3.90
CA ASN A 195 3.34 0.57 4.32
C ASN A 195 4.02 1.26 3.13
N PHE A 196 4.01 2.58 3.12
CA PHE A 196 4.74 3.42 2.16
C PHE A 196 6.06 3.92 2.75
N TRP A 197 6.70 3.09 3.58
CA TRP A 197 7.92 3.32 4.35
C TRP A 197 7.71 3.84 5.78
N GLN A 198 6.47 4.08 6.24
CA GLN A 198 6.23 4.66 7.55
C GLN A 198 6.12 3.66 8.70
N ASP A 199 5.73 2.42 8.44
CA ASP A 199 5.48 1.45 9.52
C ASP A 199 5.59 0.00 9.05
N SER A 200 6.72 -0.64 9.31
CA SER A 200 6.95 -2.06 9.02
C SER A 200 6.16 -3.01 9.94
N SER A 201 5.56 -2.49 11.01
CA SER A 201 4.69 -3.29 11.88
C SER A 201 3.27 -3.43 11.33
N PHE A 202 2.92 -2.68 10.30
CA PHE A 202 1.57 -2.64 9.74
C PHE A 202 0.50 -2.42 10.82
N ALA A 203 0.63 -1.31 11.56
CA ALA A 203 -0.26 -0.98 12.67
C ALA A 203 -0.32 -2.08 13.74
N TRP A 204 0.84 -2.63 14.11
CA TRP A 204 1.03 -3.69 15.10
C TRP A 204 0.51 -5.08 14.70
N ASN A 205 0.10 -5.28 13.44
CA ASN A 205 -0.30 -6.61 12.95
C ASN A 205 0.89 -7.55 12.75
N LYS A 206 2.09 -7.00 12.59
CA LYS A 206 3.33 -7.77 12.41
C LYS A 206 4.34 -7.45 13.50
N THR A 207 5.06 -8.48 13.93
CA THR A 207 6.25 -8.28 14.74
C THR A 207 7.38 -7.83 13.81
N THR A 208 7.88 -6.63 13.99
CA THR A 208 8.98 -6.11 13.18
C THR A 208 10.18 -7.03 13.28
N TRP A 209 10.65 -7.51 12.15
CA TRP A 209 12.00 -8.03 12.01
C TRP A 209 12.96 -6.82 12.09
N SER A 210 14.21 -7.07 12.40
CA SER A 210 15.21 -6.02 12.28
C SER A 210 15.13 -5.47 10.85
N ALA A 211 14.69 -4.23 10.71
CA ALA A 211 14.39 -3.55 9.48
C ALA A 211 15.42 -3.83 8.39
N ASN A 212 14.97 -4.37 7.27
CA ASN A 212 15.87 -4.66 6.14
C ASN A 212 16.23 -3.39 5.35
N ALA A 213 15.50 -2.31 5.52
CA ALA A 213 15.73 -1.06 4.82
C ALA A 213 15.23 0.13 5.64
N SER A 214 15.96 0.50 6.69
CA SER A 214 15.76 1.83 7.29
C SER A 214 16.33 2.90 6.36
N ASP A 215 15.69 4.06 6.30
CA ASP A 215 16.30 5.22 5.67
C ASP A 215 17.55 5.67 6.45
N SER A 216 18.35 6.54 5.83
CA SER A 216 19.59 7.05 6.46
C SER A 216 19.33 7.82 7.76
N ASN A 217 18.07 8.19 8.02
CA ASN A 217 17.65 8.92 9.23
C ASN A 217 16.98 8.00 10.26
N GLY A 218 16.75 6.72 9.94
CA GLY A 218 16.13 5.75 10.82
C GLY A 218 14.66 6.05 11.15
N ILE A 219 13.95 6.72 10.28
CA ILE A 219 12.58 7.19 10.53
C ILE A 219 11.53 6.25 9.92
N GLY A 220 11.83 5.66 8.76
CA GLY A 220 10.94 4.74 8.10
C GLY A 220 11.60 3.40 7.82
N ASP A 221 10.81 2.33 7.70
CA ASP A 221 11.28 1.00 7.34
C ASP A 221 10.24 0.18 6.58
N PHE A 222 10.73 -0.82 5.84
CA PHE A 222 9.94 -1.87 5.24
C PHE A 222 10.05 -3.17 6.02
N TYR A 223 9.08 -4.04 5.88
CA TYR A 223 9.09 -5.34 6.54
C TYR A 223 10.07 -6.32 5.84
N TYR A 224 10.21 -6.23 4.50
CA TYR A 224 11.10 -7.06 3.68
C TYR A 224 12.17 -6.27 2.95
#